data_220b17eb44773bcc6631f6ca9c47101a
#
_entry.id   220b17eb44773bcc6631f6ca9c47101a
#
_cell.length_a   1.000
_cell.length_b   1.000
_cell.length_c   1.000
_cell.angle_alpha   90.00
_cell.angle_beta   90.00
_cell.angle_gamma   90.00
#
_symmetry.space_group_name_H-M   'P 1'
#
loop_
_entity.id
_entity.type
_entity.pdbx_description
1 polymer ?
#
loop_
_entity_poly.entity_id
_entity_poly.type
_entity_poly.pdbx_seq_one_letter_code
_entity_poly.pdbx_strand_id
1 'polypeptide(L)'
;MTQENYNLILDVDSYKVSHFKQYPPNTKKLYAYIEARKLNNQELVFFGLQAFIKKYLLNPITQSDIDEAENFLTEHMGVFNRDDWEYVLKKYDGFLPIEIKSVDEGTVTKTTLPLLEVTNTDEKLPWLVTYIETA
;
A
#
# COMPACT_ATOMS: atom_id res chain seq x y z
N MET A 1 14.98 -20.21 -9.47
CA MET A 1 14.45 -19.68 -8.19
C MET A 1 12.96 -19.59 -8.35
N THR A 2 12.20 -20.43 -7.67
CA THR A 2 10.76 -20.31 -7.60
C THR A 2 10.47 -18.97 -6.95
N GLN A 3 9.75 -18.08 -7.65
CA GLN A 3 9.14 -16.91 -7.03
C GLN A 3 8.27 -17.46 -5.90
N GLU A 4 8.66 -17.21 -4.66
CA GLU A 4 7.74 -17.42 -3.54
C GLU A 4 6.48 -16.62 -3.87
N ASN A 5 5.35 -17.25 -3.73
CA ASN A 5 4.05 -16.66 -4.07
C ASN A 5 3.78 -15.54 -3.04
N TYR A 6 4.25 -14.34 -3.35
CA TYR A 6 4.10 -13.18 -2.50
C TYR A 6 2.68 -12.61 -2.66
N ASN A 7 1.92 -12.63 -1.58
CA ASN A 7 0.58 -12.06 -1.55
C ASN A 7 0.60 -10.67 -0.88
N LEU A 8 0.51 -9.61 -1.69
CA LEU A 8 0.53 -8.23 -1.20
C LEU A 8 -0.60 -7.94 -0.21
N ILE A 9 -1.75 -8.61 -0.32
CA ILE A 9 -2.90 -8.41 0.59
C ILE A 9 -2.55 -8.85 2.02
N LEU A 10 -1.64 -9.81 2.17
CA LEU A 10 -1.20 -10.31 3.48
C LEU A 10 -0.01 -9.55 4.07
N ASP A 11 0.63 -8.68 3.28
CA ASP A 11 1.73 -7.83 3.76
C ASP A 11 1.20 -6.55 4.40
N VAL A 12 0.52 -6.70 5.52
CA VAL A 12 -0.23 -5.64 6.20
C VAL A 12 -0.17 -5.80 7.71
N ASP A 13 -0.09 -4.70 8.43
CA ASP A 13 -0.32 -4.70 9.88
C ASP A 13 -1.76 -5.09 10.19
N SER A 14 -1.98 -6.02 11.10
CA SER A 14 -3.30 -6.58 11.42
C SER A 14 -4.37 -5.50 11.66
N TYR A 15 -4.05 -4.44 12.37
CA TYR A 15 -5.02 -3.37 12.69
C TYR A 15 -5.50 -2.60 11.43
N LYS A 16 -4.72 -2.57 10.37
CA LYS A 16 -5.09 -1.88 9.11
C LYS A 16 -6.15 -2.63 8.31
N VAL A 17 -6.29 -3.94 8.52
CA VAL A 17 -7.29 -4.77 7.83
C VAL A 17 -8.71 -4.26 8.07
N SER A 18 -9.00 -3.67 9.22
CA SER A 18 -10.33 -3.14 9.57
C SER A 18 -10.51 -1.64 9.26
N HIS A 19 -9.45 -0.92 8.85
CA HIS A 19 -9.49 0.54 8.68
C HIS A 19 -10.50 1.00 7.64
N PHE A 20 -10.80 0.22 6.60
CA PHE A 20 -11.79 0.58 5.60
C PHE A 20 -13.19 0.86 6.20
N LYS A 21 -13.51 0.28 7.37
CA LYS A 21 -14.75 0.54 8.12
C LYS A 21 -14.69 1.77 9.03
N GLN A 22 -13.51 2.36 9.22
CA GLN A 22 -13.27 3.40 10.23
C GLN A 22 -13.17 4.79 9.64
N TYR A 23 -13.04 4.92 8.32
CA TYR A 23 -13.03 6.23 7.67
C TYR A 23 -14.37 6.93 7.77
N PRO A 24 -14.39 8.26 7.88
CA PRO A 24 -15.62 9.03 7.83
C PRO A 24 -16.46 8.69 6.57
N PRO A 25 -17.80 8.70 6.69
CA PRO A 25 -18.65 8.52 5.52
C PRO A 25 -18.29 9.50 4.39
N ASN A 26 -18.30 9.03 3.14
CA ASN A 26 -17.97 9.81 1.95
C ASN A 26 -16.50 10.24 1.84
N THR A 27 -15.59 9.61 2.57
CA THR A 27 -14.15 9.77 2.32
C THR A 27 -13.83 9.28 0.91
N LYS A 28 -13.33 10.17 0.06
CA LYS A 28 -13.05 9.87 -1.34
C LYS A 28 -11.56 9.85 -1.65
N LYS A 29 -10.77 10.56 -0.88
CA LYS A 29 -9.34 10.69 -1.10
C LYS A 29 -8.58 10.64 0.20
N LEU A 30 -7.49 9.88 0.19
CA LEU A 30 -6.45 9.90 1.21
C LEU A 30 -5.15 10.36 0.59
N TYR A 31 -4.37 11.00 1.42
CA TYR A 31 -3.03 11.44 1.13
C TYR A 31 -2.13 11.00 2.29
N ALA A 32 -1.06 10.33 1.97
CA ALA A 32 -0.01 9.97 2.91
C ALA A 32 1.34 10.34 2.33
N TYR A 33 2.31 10.58 3.17
CA TYR A 33 3.69 10.81 2.77
C TYR A 33 4.65 10.08 3.69
N ILE A 34 5.85 9.82 3.20
CA ILE A 34 6.94 9.24 3.98
C ILE A 34 7.98 10.32 4.21
N GLU A 35 8.38 10.46 5.46
CA GLU A 35 9.52 11.27 5.87
C GLU A 35 10.47 10.46 6.76
N ALA A 36 11.76 10.76 6.74
CA ALA A 36 12.67 10.21 7.72
C ALA A 36 12.48 10.92 9.06
N ARG A 37 12.32 10.14 10.12
CA ARG A 37 12.30 10.68 11.48
C ARG A 37 13.67 11.30 11.80
N LYS A 38 13.69 12.17 12.79
CA LYS A 38 14.91 12.85 13.22
C LYS A 38 16.03 11.84 13.53
N LEU A 39 17.06 11.88 12.71
CA LEU A 39 18.28 11.08 12.89
C LEU A 39 19.39 11.96 13.46
N ASN A 40 20.43 11.34 14.00
CA ASN A 40 21.63 12.05 14.44
C ASN A 40 22.31 12.82 13.29
N ASN A 41 22.26 12.26 12.08
CA ASN A 41 22.66 12.92 10.84
C ASN A 41 21.45 13.64 10.26
N GLN A 42 21.59 14.90 9.93
CA GLN A 42 20.50 15.73 9.42
C GLN A 42 20.23 15.53 7.91
N GLU A 43 21.00 14.66 7.26
CA GLU A 43 20.89 14.39 5.82
C GLU A 43 20.75 12.88 5.56
N LEU A 44 20.05 12.56 4.51
CA LEU A 44 19.87 11.19 4.00
C LEU A 44 19.85 11.20 2.48
N VAL A 45 20.12 10.04 1.88
CA VAL A 45 19.95 9.80 0.45
C VAL A 45 18.67 9.01 0.23
N PHE A 46 17.77 9.52 -0.61
CA PHE A 46 16.56 8.79 -0.99
C PHE A 46 16.91 7.70 -2.00
N PHE A 47 16.54 6.46 -1.70
CA PHE A 47 16.83 5.31 -2.57
C PHE A 47 15.89 4.14 -2.27
N GLY A 48 15.53 3.36 -3.30
CA GLY A 48 14.86 2.06 -3.14
C GLY A 48 13.41 2.02 -3.62
N LEU A 49 12.77 3.16 -3.95
CA LEU A 49 11.37 3.18 -4.39
C LEU A 49 11.16 2.35 -5.68
N GLN A 50 12.06 2.44 -6.66
CA GLN A 50 11.93 1.66 -7.90
C GLN A 50 12.02 0.15 -7.64
N ALA A 51 12.87 -0.27 -6.72
CA ALA A 51 12.96 -1.68 -6.32
C ALA A 51 11.67 -2.14 -5.63
N PHE A 52 11.11 -1.30 -4.75
CA PHE A 52 9.83 -1.53 -4.10
C PHE A 52 8.70 -1.68 -5.12
N ILE A 53 8.55 -0.74 -6.04
CA ILE A 53 7.52 -0.79 -7.07
C ILE A 53 7.62 -2.07 -7.89
N LYS A 54 8.83 -2.44 -8.34
CA LYS A 54 9.07 -3.66 -9.12
C LYS A 54 8.73 -4.92 -8.33
N LYS A 55 9.05 -4.95 -7.05
CA LYS A 55 8.85 -6.14 -6.22
C LYS A 55 7.39 -6.33 -5.82
N TYR A 56 6.69 -5.26 -5.48
CA TYR A 56 5.39 -5.31 -4.82
C TYR A 56 4.23 -4.82 -5.69
N LEU A 57 4.39 -3.73 -6.43
CA LEU A 57 3.28 -3.06 -7.09
C LEU A 57 3.11 -3.42 -8.57
N LEU A 58 4.14 -3.96 -9.24
CA LEU A 58 4.03 -4.42 -10.61
C LEU A 58 3.54 -5.87 -10.75
N ASN A 59 3.30 -6.55 -9.64
CA ASN A 59 2.66 -7.86 -9.63
C ASN A 59 1.17 -7.66 -9.33
N PRO A 60 0.28 -7.93 -10.29
CA PRO A 60 -1.15 -7.78 -10.04
C PRO A 60 -1.63 -8.82 -9.02
N ILE A 61 -2.54 -8.41 -8.15
CA ILE A 61 -3.23 -9.37 -7.27
C ILE A 61 -4.12 -10.29 -8.11
N THR A 62 -4.25 -11.53 -7.66
CA THR A 62 -5.03 -12.57 -8.33
C THR A 62 -6.23 -12.98 -7.49
N GLN A 63 -7.15 -13.75 -8.09
CA GLN A 63 -8.27 -14.33 -7.33
C GLN A 63 -7.76 -15.25 -6.21
N SER A 64 -6.68 -15.99 -6.47
CA SER A 64 -6.07 -16.87 -5.45
C SER A 64 -5.54 -16.08 -4.26
N ASP A 65 -4.94 -14.90 -4.49
CA ASP A 65 -4.45 -14.04 -3.41
C ASP A 65 -5.60 -13.52 -2.55
N ILE A 66 -6.72 -13.15 -3.18
CA ILE A 66 -7.93 -12.69 -2.47
C ILE A 66 -8.51 -13.83 -1.61
N ASP A 67 -8.62 -15.03 -2.17
CA ASP A 67 -9.19 -16.18 -1.48
C ASP A 67 -8.31 -16.63 -0.30
N GLU A 68 -6.99 -16.63 -0.48
CA GLU A 68 -6.02 -16.91 0.60
C GLU A 68 -6.12 -15.87 1.71
N ALA A 69 -6.13 -14.58 1.34
CA ALA A 69 -6.21 -13.49 2.29
C ALA A 69 -7.54 -13.49 3.07
N GLU A 70 -8.67 -13.77 2.42
CA GLU A 70 -9.95 -13.88 3.10
C GLU A 70 -9.94 -14.97 4.15
N ASN A 71 -9.47 -16.17 3.79
CA ASN A 71 -9.39 -17.29 4.71
C ASN A 71 -8.55 -16.95 5.94
N PHE A 72 -7.35 -16.41 5.73
CA PHE A 72 -6.45 -16.07 6.83
C PHE A 72 -6.96 -14.89 7.67
N LEU A 73 -7.32 -13.76 7.03
CA LEU A 73 -7.68 -12.54 7.73
C LEU A 73 -9.04 -12.63 8.43
N THR A 74 -9.98 -13.40 7.88
CA THR A 74 -11.27 -13.63 8.56
C THR A 74 -11.08 -14.45 9.82
N GLU A 75 -10.22 -15.47 9.80
CA GLU A 75 -9.90 -16.24 11.00
C GLU A 75 -9.12 -15.40 12.02
N HIS A 76 -8.15 -14.62 11.55
CA HIS A 76 -7.27 -13.83 12.42
C HIS A 76 -7.93 -12.57 12.99
N MET A 77 -8.68 -11.82 12.18
CA MET A 77 -9.22 -10.49 12.51
C MET A 77 -10.75 -10.43 12.55
N GLY A 78 -11.44 -11.48 12.10
CA GLY A 78 -12.90 -11.49 12.00
C GLY A 78 -13.45 -10.55 10.92
N VAL A 79 -12.61 -10.05 10.02
CA VAL A 79 -13.00 -9.09 8.98
C VAL A 79 -12.07 -9.16 7.76
N PHE A 80 -12.67 -9.04 6.57
CA PHE A 80 -11.95 -8.90 5.31
C PHE A 80 -12.77 -8.05 4.33
N ASN A 81 -12.14 -7.24 3.52
CA ASN A 81 -12.79 -6.36 2.54
C ASN A 81 -12.80 -6.99 1.14
N ARG A 82 -13.45 -8.16 1.02
CA ARG A 82 -13.48 -8.92 -0.23
C ARG A 82 -14.01 -8.11 -1.41
N ASP A 83 -15.11 -7.40 -1.22
CA ASP A 83 -15.79 -6.69 -2.30
C ASP A 83 -14.89 -5.64 -2.99
N ASP A 84 -14.11 -4.92 -2.20
CA ASP A 84 -13.20 -3.91 -2.76
C ASP A 84 -11.96 -4.56 -3.40
N TRP A 85 -11.43 -5.65 -2.85
CA TRP A 85 -10.35 -6.38 -3.50
C TRP A 85 -10.79 -7.01 -4.83
N GLU A 86 -11.98 -7.59 -4.90
CA GLU A 86 -12.55 -8.06 -6.17
C GLU A 86 -12.82 -6.89 -7.15
N TYR A 87 -13.17 -5.73 -6.65
CA TYR A 87 -13.32 -4.53 -7.48
C TYR A 87 -11.97 -4.10 -8.08
N VAL A 88 -10.88 -4.14 -7.30
CA VAL A 88 -9.52 -3.90 -7.82
C VAL A 88 -9.19 -4.91 -8.91
N LEU A 89 -9.44 -6.19 -8.67
CA LEU A 89 -9.19 -7.25 -9.66
C LEU A 89 -9.97 -7.03 -10.95
N LYS A 90 -11.27 -6.76 -10.86
CA LYS A 90 -12.16 -6.64 -12.04
C LYS A 90 -11.96 -5.35 -12.83
N LYS A 91 -11.68 -4.22 -12.16
CA LYS A 91 -11.61 -2.91 -12.82
C LYS A 91 -10.19 -2.54 -13.24
N TYR A 92 -9.21 -2.99 -12.52
CA TYR A 92 -7.81 -2.60 -12.68
C TYR A 92 -6.88 -3.78 -12.97
N ASP A 93 -7.45 -4.94 -13.38
CA ASP A 93 -6.69 -6.16 -13.67
C ASP A 93 -5.73 -6.57 -12.52
N GLY A 94 -6.12 -6.27 -11.28
CA GLY A 94 -5.35 -6.56 -10.08
C GLY A 94 -4.27 -5.54 -9.72
N PHE A 95 -4.09 -4.48 -10.49
CA PHE A 95 -3.19 -3.39 -10.13
C PHE A 95 -3.86 -2.40 -9.19
N LEU A 96 -3.09 -1.88 -8.22
CA LEU A 96 -3.64 -0.93 -7.25
C LEU A 96 -3.85 0.46 -7.88
N PRO A 97 -5.06 1.05 -7.79
CA PRO A 97 -5.33 2.40 -8.29
C PRO A 97 -4.79 3.47 -7.33
N ILE A 98 -3.48 3.61 -7.29
CA ILE A 98 -2.75 4.59 -6.49
C ILE A 98 -1.80 5.41 -7.37
N GLU A 99 -1.47 6.60 -6.93
CA GLU A 99 -0.43 7.45 -7.50
C GLU A 99 0.66 7.65 -6.46
N ILE A 100 1.91 7.45 -6.84
CA ILE A 100 3.08 7.71 -6.00
C ILE A 100 3.92 8.79 -6.69
N LYS A 101 4.25 9.84 -5.96
CA LYS A 101 5.21 10.86 -6.38
C LYS A 101 6.35 10.91 -5.39
N SER A 102 7.55 11.10 -5.86
CA SER A 102 8.74 11.11 -5.00
C SER A 102 9.78 12.11 -5.48
N VAL A 103 10.72 12.42 -4.61
CA VAL A 103 12.00 12.98 -5.05
C VAL A 103 12.75 11.94 -5.89
N ASP A 104 13.67 12.38 -6.72
CA ASP A 104 14.48 11.47 -7.53
C ASP A 104 15.38 10.60 -6.66
N GLU A 105 15.55 9.32 -7.02
CA GLU A 105 16.50 8.45 -6.34
C GLU A 105 17.93 8.99 -6.45
N GLY A 106 18.68 8.93 -5.37
CA GLY A 106 20.00 9.56 -5.25
C GLY A 106 19.94 10.99 -4.72
N THR A 107 18.76 11.58 -4.54
CA THR A 107 18.63 12.91 -3.95
C THR A 107 19.10 12.91 -2.50
N VAL A 108 20.03 13.82 -2.18
CA VAL A 108 20.40 14.11 -0.79
C VAL A 108 19.42 15.15 -0.25
N THR A 109 18.77 14.81 0.85
CA THR A 109 17.75 15.67 1.48
C THR A 109 17.89 15.67 3.00
N LYS A 110 17.20 16.60 3.63
CA LYS A 110 17.18 16.69 5.10
C LYS A 110 16.14 15.73 5.67
N THR A 111 16.37 15.28 6.89
CA THR A 111 15.34 14.59 7.68
C THR A 111 14.15 15.52 7.90
N THR A 112 12.96 14.92 8.10
CA THR A 112 11.69 15.65 8.29
C THR A 112 11.13 16.34 7.04
N LEU A 113 11.70 16.08 5.86
CA LEU A 113 11.08 16.49 4.59
C LEU A 113 10.40 15.29 3.94
N PRO A 114 9.23 15.47 3.32
CA PRO A 114 8.57 14.41 2.56
C PRO A 114 9.48 13.88 1.45
N LEU A 115 9.64 12.55 1.39
CA LEU A 115 10.44 11.84 0.41
C LEU A 115 9.59 11.32 -0.74
N LEU A 116 8.41 10.85 -0.39
CA LEU A 116 7.39 10.43 -1.34
C LEU A 116 6.00 10.67 -0.76
N GLU A 117 5.04 10.78 -1.65
CA GLU A 117 3.63 10.88 -1.33
C GLU A 117 2.83 9.81 -2.08
N VAL A 118 1.75 9.35 -1.47
CA VAL A 118 0.84 8.35 -2.03
C VAL A 118 -0.58 8.85 -1.93
N THR A 119 -1.34 8.72 -3.01
CA THR A 119 -2.77 9.00 -3.05
C THR A 119 -3.52 7.91 -3.80
N ASN A 120 -4.80 7.70 -3.46
CA ASN A 120 -5.67 6.85 -4.27
C ASN A 120 -6.13 7.59 -5.54
N THR A 121 -6.25 6.87 -6.66
CA THR A 121 -6.77 7.40 -7.94
C THR A 121 -8.24 7.02 -8.17
N ASP A 122 -8.79 6.10 -7.36
CA ASP A 122 -10.22 5.76 -7.36
C ASP A 122 -10.86 6.20 -6.03
N GLU A 123 -11.95 7.00 -6.13
CA GLU A 123 -12.68 7.52 -4.95
C GLU A 123 -13.33 6.43 -4.08
N LYS A 124 -13.51 5.23 -4.61
CA LYS A 124 -14.04 4.09 -3.86
C LYS A 124 -13.00 3.44 -2.95
N LEU A 125 -11.71 3.62 -3.24
CA LEU A 125 -10.61 2.87 -2.63
C LEU A 125 -9.61 3.75 -1.86
N PRO A 126 -10.05 4.75 -1.06
CA PRO A 126 -9.12 5.62 -0.33
C PRO A 126 -8.29 4.84 0.71
N TRP A 127 -8.83 3.77 1.29
CA TRP A 127 -8.20 2.95 2.31
C TRP A 127 -6.91 2.26 1.84
N LEU A 128 -6.72 2.07 0.52
CA LEU A 128 -5.49 1.47 -0.03
C LEU A 128 -4.23 2.26 0.32
N VAL A 129 -4.33 3.58 0.45
CA VAL A 129 -3.18 4.46 0.72
C VAL A 129 -2.45 4.09 2.00
N THR A 130 -3.19 3.78 3.07
CA THR A 130 -2.59 3.36 4.33
C THR A 130 -2.41 1.85 4.45
N TYR A 131 -3.12 1.08 3.63
CA TYR A 131 -3.00 -0.38 3.62
C TYR A 131 -1.60 -0.83 3.20
N ILE A 132 -1.05 -0.22 2.15
CA ILE A 132 0.27 -0.57 1.59
C ILE A 132 1.46 -0.02 2.38
N GLU A 133 1.24 0.67 3.48
CA GLU A 133 2.32 1.28 4.28
C GLU A 133 3.29 0.25 4.87
N THR A 134 2.83 -0.98 5.10
CA THR A 134 3.64 -2.04 5.71
C THR A 134 4.63 -2.68 4.72
N ALA A 135 4.27 -2.75 3.45
CA ALA A 135 5.05 -3.39 2.39
C ALA A 135 6.38 -2.65 2.01
#